data_bcc7cf2ce6c4af67588704f83c82179c
#
_entry.id   bcc7cf2ce6c4af67588704f83c82179c
#
_cell.length_a   1.000
_cell.length_b   1.000
_cell.length_c   1.000
_cell.angle_alpha   90.00
_cell.angle_beta   90.00
_cell.angle_gamma   90.00
#
_symmetry.space_group_name_H-M   'P 1'
#
loop_
_entity.id
_entity.type
_entity.pdbx_description
1 polymer ?
#
loop_
_entity_poly.entity_id
_entity_poly.type
_entity_poly.pdbx_seq_one_letter_code
_entity_poly.pdbx_strand_id
1 'polypeptide(L)'
;FIILRPYGQAIWELIQKDLDARFKATGHENVAMPVLIPESLLQKEGELVNGFAPEVAWVTMGGSEKLEERLAVRPTSETLFCDHWSRVLHSYRELPMKYNQWCSVVRWEKTTRPFLRSAEFLWQEGHTMHETAEEAKAETVRMLNVYAEMCEKYLAIPVVKGVKTDKEKFAGAEETYTIEAMMHDGKSLQSGTSHYFGDGFARAFDIQFTDRNNTLQYPHQTSWGMSTRIIGAIIMTHGDNNLSLIHI
;
A
#
# COMPACT_ATOMS: atom_id res chain seq x y z
N PHE A 1 -0.83 -21.55 2.39
CA PHE A 1 -1.62 -20.58 3.18
C PHE A 1 -0.95 -20.35 4.53
N ILE A 2 -0.99 -19.13 5.03
CA ILE A 2 -0.41 -18.75 6.32
C ILE A 2 -1.54 -18.49 7.30
N ILE A 3 -1.43 -19.06 8.51
CA ILE A 3 -2.32 -18.79 9.62
C ILE A 3 -1.52 -18.01 10.67
N LEU A 4 -1.94 -16.79 10.99
CA LEU A 4 -1.42 -16.07 12.14
C LEU A 4 -2.05 -16.63 13.40
N ARG A 5 -1.24 -17.29 14.23
CA ARG A 5 -1.65 -17.79 15.55
C ARG A 5 -1.73 -16.60 16.54
N PRO A 6 -2.34 -16.78 17.73
CA PRO A 6 -2.62 -15.66 18.64
C PRO A 6 -1.44 -14.73 18.92
N TYR A 7 -0.22 -15.24 19.14
CA TYR A 7 0.95 -14.40 19.37
C TYR A 7 1.35 -13.59 18.14
N GLY A 8 1.34 -14.19 16.94
CA GLY A 8 1.63 -13.48 15.69
C GLY A 8 0.56 -12.43 15.39
N GLN A 9 -0.70 -12.76 15.66
CA GLN A 9 -1.82 -11.81 15.52
C GLN A 9 -1.69 -10.65 16.50
N ALA A 10 -1.33 -10.92 17.76
CA ALA A 10 -1.13 -9.86 18.77
C ALA A 10 0.02 -8.89 18.39
N ILE A 11 1.11 -9.39 17.82
CA ILE A 11 2.18 -8.53 17.29
C ILE A 11 1.64 -7.61 16.20
N TRP A 12 0.84 -8.15 15.27
CA TRP A 12 0.22 -7.35 14.21
C TRP A 12 -0.73 -6.29 14.74
N GLU A 13 -1.57 -6.63 15.72
CA GLU A 13 -2.49 -5.69 16.37
C GLU A 13 -1.76 -4.54 17.09
N LEU A 14 -0.62 -4.81 17.72
CA LEU A 14 0.21 -3.77 18.33
C LEU A 14 0.82 -2.83 17.28
N ILE A 15 1.32 -3.37 16.17
CA ILE A 15 1.83 -2.59 15.03
C ILE A 15 0.70 -1.73 14.45
N GLN A 16 -0.46 -2.33 14.21
CA GLN A 16 -1.64 -1.65 13.70
C GLN A 16 -2.05 -0.50 14.61
N LYS A 17 -2.09 -0.73 15.92
CA LYS A 17 -2.46 0.30 16.90
C LYS A 17 -1.52 1.51 16.88
N ASP A 18 -0.20 1.29 16.82
CA ASP A 18 0.78 2.38 16.75
C ASP A 18 0.70 3.15 15.43
N LEU A 19 0.70 2.44 14.30
CA LEU A 19 0.62 3.07 12.97
C LEU A 19 -0.70 3.81 12.77
N ASP A 20 -1.83 3.24 13.14
CA ASP A 20 -3.14 3.86 13.01
C ASP A 20 -3.23 5.18 13.79
N ALA A 21 -2.65 5.21 15.00
CA ALA A 21 -2.55 6.43 15.78
C ALA A 21 -1.72 7.51 15.07
N ARG A 22 -0.59 7.14 14.44
CA ARG A 22 0.26 8.05 13.66
C ARG A 22 -0.45 8.57 12.42
N PHE A 23 -1.19 7.72 11.69
CA PHE A 23 -1.97 8.13 10.53
C PHE A 23 -3.07 9.12 10.90
N LYS A 24 -3.82 8.85 11.96
CA LYS A 24 -4.86 9.76 12.47
C LYS A 24 -4.28 11.10 12.93
N ALA A 25 -3.10 11.09 13.54
CA ALA A 25 -2.40 12.32 13.94
C ALA A 25 -1.97 13.20 12.74
N THR A 26 -1.86 12.61 11.54
CA THR A 26 -1.57 13.33 10.29
C THR A 26 -2.83 13.60 9.44
N GLY A 27 -4.02 13.37 10.00
CA GLY A 27 -5.31 13.69 9.37
C GLY A 27 -5.82 12.63 8.39
N HIS A 28 -5.33 11.39 8.50
CA HIS A 28 -5.84 10.28 7.68
C HIS A 28 -7.06 9.62 8.31
N GLU A 29 -7.98 9.19 7.48
CA GLU A 29 -9.20 8.51 7.86
C GLU A 29 -9.22 7.07 7.33
N ASN A 30 -9.69 6.14 8.17
CA ASN A 30 -9.81 4.74 7.75
C ASN A 30 -11.08 4.53 6.93
N VAL A 31 -10.93 3.80 5.83
CA VAL A 31 -12.00 3.39 4.93
C VAL A 31 -11.94 1.88 4.68
N ALA A 32 -12.95 1.33 4.03
CA ALA A 32 -12.97 -0.05 3.58
C ALA A 32 -13.39 -0.11 2.11
N MET A 33 -12.52 -0.62 1.25
CA MET A 33 -12.80 -0.86 -0.16
C MET A 33 -13.19 -2.33 -0.39
N PRO A 34 -13.95 -2.63 -1.46
CA PRO A 34 -14.31 -4.01 -1.81
C PRO A 34 -13.09 -4.89 -2.04
N VAL A 35 -13.23 -6.19 -1.76
CA VAL A 35 -12.17 -7.18 -2.03
C VAL A 35 -12.09 -7.56 -3.51
N LEU A 36 -13.18 -7.46 -4.25
CA LEU A 36 -13.28 -7.84 -5.65
C LEU A 36 -13.28 -6.62 -6.56
N ILE A 37 -12.45 -6.67 -7.60
CA ILE A 37 -12.28 -5.60 -8.59
C ILE A 37 -12.74 -6.13 -9.94
N PRO A 38 -13.72 -5.49 -10.61
CA PRO A 38 -14.05 -5.83 -11.99
C PRO A 38 -12.85 -5.73 -12.92
N GLU A 39 -12.69 -6.68 -13.83
CA GLU A 39 -11.57 -6.68 -14.78
C GLU A 39 -11.53 -5.40 -15.60
N SER A 40 -12.69 -4.91 -16.05
CA SER A 40 -12.81 -3.65 -16.79
C SER A 40 -12.29 -2.44 -16.01
N LEU A 41 -12.48 -2.42 -14.69
CA LEU A 41 -11.94 -1.37 -13.83
C LEU A 41 -10.41 -1.47 -13.69
N LEU A 42 -9.90 -2.69 -13.54
CA LEU A 42 -8.45 -2.93 -13.44
C LEU A 42 -7.73 -2.54 -14.72
N GLN A 43 -8.36 -2.72 -15.88
CA GLN A 43 -7.77 -2.43 -17.21
C GLN A 43 -7.67 -0.92 -17.55
N LYS A 44 -8.32 -0.05 -16.77
CA LYS A 44 -8.26 1.41 -17.03
C LYS A 44 -6.85 1.98 -16.88
N GLU A 45 -6.00 1.36 -16.08
CA GLU A 45 -4.62 1.75 -15.90
C GLU A 45 -3.69 0.62 -16.38
N GLY A 46 -3.15 0.79 -17.61
CA GLY A 46 -2.40 -0.26 -18.29
C GLY A 46 -1.06 -0.64 -17.66
N GLU A 47 -0.36 0.31 -17.04
CA GLU A 47 0.92 0.04 -16.39
C GLU A 47 0.73 -0.81 -15.11
N LEU A 48 -0.29 -0.50 -14.33
CA LEU A 48 -0.64 -1.28 -13.14
C LEU A 48 -1.04 -2.71 -13.52
N VAL A 49 -1.86 -2.86 -14.57
CA VAL A 49 -2.26 -4.17 -15.09
C VAL A 49 -1.05 -4.97 -15.52
N ASN A 50 -0.14 -4.40 -16.29
CA ASN A 50 1.06 -5.08 -16.76
C ASN A 50 1.97 -5.51 -15.60
N GLY A 51 2.06 -4.70 -14.54
CA GLY A 51 2.83 -5.01 -13.35
C GLY A 51 2.27 -6.18 -12.53
N PHE A 52 0.94 -6.28 -12.42
CA PHE A 52 0.27 -7.29 -11.57
C PHE A 52 -0.36 -8.45 -12.34
N ALA A 53 -0.50 -8.39 -13.66
CA ALA A 53 -1.20 -9.41 -14.46
C ALA A 53 -0.79 -10.86 -14.14
N PRO A 54 0.49 -11.20 -13.90
CA PRO A 54 0.88 -12.56 -13.59
C PRO A 54 0.48 -13.05 -12.20
N GLU A 55 0.13 -12.13 -11.28
CA GLU A 55 -0.09 -12.40 -9.86
C GLU A 55 -1.56 -12.21 -9.43
N VAL A 56 -2.46 -11.93 -10.35
CA VAL A 56 -3.88 -11.72 -10.04
C VAL A 56 -4.59 -13.08 -9.88
N ALA A 57 -5.29 -13.23 -8.75
CA ALA A 57 -6.24 -14.32 -8.57
C ALA A 57 -7.60 -13.89 -9.12
N TRP A 58 -8.21 -14.73 -9.97
CA TRP A 58 -9.46 -14.42 -10.66
C TRP A 58 -10.64 -15.23 -10.12
N VAL A 59 -11.74 -14.53 -9.82
CA VAL A 59 -13.05 -15.13 -9.55
C VAL A 59 -13.85 -15.14 -10.85
N THR A 60 -14.23 -16.33 -11.30
CA THR A 60 -14.93 -16.55 -12.59
C THR A 60 -16.34 -17.07 -12.42
N MET A 61 -16.73 -17.42 -11.19
CA MET A 61 -18.05 -17.95 -10.85
C MET A 61 -18.60 -17.27 -9.60
N GLY A 62 -19.90 -17.02 -9.57
CA GLY A 62 -20.69 -16.61 -8.42
C GLY A 62 -21.70 -17.71 -8.08
N GLY A 63 -21.51 -18.42 -6.97
CA GLY A 63 -22.29 -19.63 -6.70
C GLY A 63 -21.98 -20.72 -7.74
N SER A 64 -23.01 -21.18 -8.45
CA SER A 64 -22.90 -22.17 -9.54
C SER A 64 -22.88 -21.54 -10.93
N GLU A 65 -23.01 -20.24 -11.05
CA GLU A 65 -23.11 -19.52 -12.33
C GLU A 65 -21.79 -18.88 -12.73
N LYS A 66 -21.46 -18.94 -14.00
CA LYS A 66 -20.30 -18.23 -14.56
C LYS A 66 -20.59 -16.73 -14.61
N LEU A 67 -19.65 -15.92 -14.15
CA LEU A 67 -19.76 -14.47 -14.24
C LEU A 67 -19.62 -14.00 -15.70
N GLU A 68 -20.36 -12.98 -16.10
CA GLU A 68 -20.22 -12.33 -17.40
C GLU A 68 -18.84 -11.64 -17.51
N GLU A 69 -18.39 -11.02 -16.44
CA GLU A 69 -17.07 -10.43 -16.28
C GLU A 69 -16.37 -11.07 -15.09
N ARG A 70 -15.11 -11.45 -15.24
CA ARG A 70 -14.31 -11.97 -14.14
C ARG A 70 -13.89 -10.85 -13.19
N LEU A 71 -13.75 -11.20 -11.92
CA LEU A 71 -13.37 -10.28 -10.86
C LEU A 71 -11.98 -10.64 -10.34
N ALA A 72 -11.12 -9.65 -10.19
CA ALA A 72 -9.84 -9.82 -9.54
C ALA A 72 -10.01 -9.80 -8.02
N VAL A 73 -9.40 -10.73 -7.31
CA VAL A 73 -9.17 -10.55 -5.87
C VAL A 73 -8.08 -9.50 -5.75
N ARG A 74 -8.34 -8.38 -5.06
CA ARG A 74 -7.45 -7.20 -5.06
C ARG A 74 -5.99 -7.55 -4.73
N PRO A 75 -5.04 -7.24 -5.63
CA PRO A 75 -3.61 -7.31 -5.33
C PRO A 75 -3.10 -6.00 -4.70
N THR A 76 -3.84 -4.94 -4.90
CA THR A 76 -3.72 -3.57 -4.40
C THR A 76 -5.00 -2.82 -4.76
N SER A 77 -5.23 -1.61 -4.25
CA SER A 77 -6.55 -0.95 -4.36
C SER A 77 -6.55 0.39 -5.10
N GLU A 78 -5.46 0.79 -5.78
CA GLU A 78 -5.38 2.09 -6.48
C GLU A 78 -6.59 2.34 -7.39
N THR A 79 -6.98 1.34 -8.17
CA THR A 79 -8.09 1.45 -9.12
C THR A 79 -9.45 1.65 -8.43
N LEU A 80 -9.65 1.02 -7.27
CA LEU A 80 -10.86 1.19 -6.46
C LEU A 80 -10.94 2.60 -5.87
N PHE A 81 -9.82 3.11 -5.33
CA PHE A 81 -9.76 4.49 -4.83
C PHE A 81 -9.99 5.49 -5.96
N CYS A 82 -9.39 5.28 -7.12
CA CYS A 82 -9.58 6.16 -8.28
C CYS A 82 -11.02 6.15 -8.78
N ASP A 83 -11.68 4.99 -8.88
CA ASP A 83 -13.09 4.89 -9.26
C ASP A 83 -14.00 5.61 -8.23
N HIS A 84 -13.72 5.47 -6.95
CA HIS A 84 -14.46 6.19 -5.90
C HIS A 84 -14.27 7.69 -6.04
N TRP A 85 -13.03 8.17 -6.15
CA TRP A 85 -12.72 9.59 -6.21
C TRP A 85 -13.22 10.28 -7.48
N SER A 86 -13.27 9.57 -8.61
CA SER A 86 -13.86 10.11 -9.85
C SER A 86 -15.34 10.49 -9.69
N ARG A 87 -16.01 9.97 -8.67
CA ARG A 87 -17.43 10.21 -8.38
C ARG A 87 -17.65 11.25 -7.27
N VAL A 88 -16.66 11.53 -6.44
CA VAL A 88 -16.86 12.35 -5.24
C VAL A 88 -16.01 13.62 -5.23
N LEU A 89 -14.90 13.69 -5.97
CA LEU A 89 -14.04 14.87 -6.03
C LEU A 89 -14.57 15.84 -7.11
N HIS A 90 -14.93 17.06 -6.71
CA HIS A 90 -15.44 18.10 -7.61
C HIS A 90 -14.77 19.44 -7.40
N SER A 91 -14.24 19.72 -6.21
CA SER A 91 -13.73 21.02 -5.83
C SER A 91 -12.42 20.92 -5.04
N TYR A 92 -11.54 21.91 -5.21
CA TYR A 92 -10.31 22.05 -4.41
C TYR A 92 -10.57 22.06 -2.89
N ARG A 93 -11.80 22.42 -2.46
CA ARG A 93 -12.17 22.45 -1.04
C ARG A 93 -12.27 21.08 -0.41
N GLU A 94 -12.35 20.03 -1.23
CA GLU A 94 -12.40 18.63 -0.80
C GLU A 94 -10.99 18.02 -0.67
N LEU A 95 -9.98 18.74 -1.14
CA LEU A 95 -8.57 18.32 -1.06
C LEU A 95 -7.87 18.95 0.17
N PRO A 96 -6.89 18.24 0.77
CA PRO A 96 -6.47 16.89 0.43
C PRO A 96 -7.43 15.81 0.94
N MET A 97 -7.67 14.75 0.15
CA MET A 97 -8.30 13.52 0.60
C MET A 97 -7.22 12.55 1.05
N LYS A 98 -7.35 12.02 2.28
CA LYS A 98 -6.32 11.17 2.91
C LYS A 98 -6.95 9.95 3.52
N TYR A 99 -6.88 8.83 2.82
CA TYR A 99 -7.50 7.58 3.23
C TYR A 99 -6.46 6.50 3.51
N ASN A 100 -6.80 5.64 4.45
CA ASN A 100 -6.07 4.42 4.77
C ASN A 100 -7.05 3.26 4.90
N GLN A 101 -6.65 2.05 4.51
CA GLN A 101 -7.40 0.86 4.85
C GLN A 101 -6.49 -0.23 5.40
N TRP A 102 -7.01 -0.94 6.41
CA TRP A 102 -6.44 -2.16 6.94
C TRP A 102 -7.15 -3.35 6.30
N CYS A 103 -6.41 -4.16 5.54
CA CYS A 103 -7.04 -5.22 4.78
C CYS A 103 -6.06 -6.36 4.46
N SER A 104 -6.58 -7.43 3.85
CA SER A 104 -5.76 -8.42 3.15
C SER A 104 -5.75 -8.14 1.65
N VAL A 105 -4.68 -8.56 0.98
CA VAL A 105 -4.54 -8.61 -0.47
C VAL A 105 -4.00 -9.97 -0.90
N VAL A 106 -4.25 -10.32 -2.16
CA VAL A 106 -3.80 -11.57 -2.74
C VAL A 106 -2.89 -11.28 -3.94
N ARG A 107 -1.66 -11.76 -3.86
CA ARG A 107 -0.70 -11.77 -4.96
C ARG A 107 -0.26 -13.21 -5.19
N TRP A 108 -0.62 -13.79 -6.33
CA TRP A 108 -0.44 -15.22 -6.60
C TRP A 108 1.02 -15.57 -6.88
N GLU A 109 1.83 -15.47 -5.83
CA GLU A 109 3.26 -15.70 -5.84
C GLU A 109 3.60 -17.18 -6.07
N LYS A 110 4.52 -17.46 -6.98
CA LYS A 110 4.99 -18.83 -7.27
C LYS A 110 5.84 -19.41 -6.14
N THR A 111 6.61 -18.56 -5.47
CA THR A 111 7.51 -18.95 -4.37
C THR A 111 7.19 -18.13 -3.14
N THR A 112 6.83 -18.82 -2.05
CA THR A 112 6.45 -18.16 -0.80
C THR A 112 7.49 -18.41 0.29
N ARG A 113 7.62 -17.45 1.21
CA ARG A 113 8.40 -17.54 2.45
C ARG A 113 7.57 -16.93 3.59
N PRO A 114 7.46 -17.58 4.77
CA PRO A 114 6.68 -17.04 5.88
C PRO A 114 7.00 -15.57 6.17
N PHE A 115 5.98 -14.74 6.31
CA PHE A 115 6.00 -13.30 6.49
C PHE A 115 6.65 -12.49 5.36
N LEU A 116 7.71 -12.98 4.73
CA LEU A 116 8.49 -12.21 3.75
C LEU A 116 7.80 -12.14 2.38
N ARG A 117 7.18 -13.25 1.96
CA ARG A 117 6.49 -13.36 0.68
C ARG A 117 5.38 -14.39 0.77
N SER A 118 4.13 -13.97 0.84
CA SER A 118 2.94 -14.80 0.97
C SER A 118 1.96 -14.51 -0.14
N ALA A 119 1.21 -15.51 -0.57
CA ALA A 119 0.16 -15.32 -1.58
C ALA A 119 -0.98 -14.44 -1.06
N GLU A 120 -1.31 -14.54 0.21
CA GLU A 120 -2.20 -13.62 0.92
C GLU A 120 -1.47 -13.06 2.14
N PHE A 121 -1.63 -11.77 2.41
CA PHE A 121 -1.06 -11.12 3.57
C PHE A 121 -1.93 -9.96 4.05
N LEU A 122 -1.82 -9.64 5.33
CA LEU A 122 -2.39 -8.45 5.91
C LEU A 122 -1.46 -7.27 5.71
N TRP A 123 -2.04 -6.12 5.45
CA TRP A 123 -1.31 -4.88 5.32
C TRP A 123 -2.19 -3.67 5.65
N GLN A 124 -1.61 -2.52 5.62
CA GLN A 124 -2.31 -1.28 5.40
C GLN A 124 -1.87 -0.69 4.06
N GLU A 125 -2.77 -0.03 3.40
CA GLU A 125 -2.51 0.79 2.24
C GLU A 125 -3.17 2.15 2.42
N GLY A 126 -2.36 3.19 2.29
CA GLY A 126 -2.85 4.55 2.30
C GLY A 126 -2.85 5.10 0.89
N HIS A 127 -3.87 5.92 0.61
CA HIS A 127 -4.06 6.58 -0.67
C HIS A 127 -4.48 8.02 -0.42
N THR A 128 -3.83 8.97 -1.07
CA THR A 128 -4.14 10.39 -0.90
C THR A 128 -4.22 11.12 -2.22
N MET A 129 -5.01 12.19 -2.23
CA MET A 129 -5.10 13.15 -3.33
C MET A 129 -4.84 14.56 -2.83
N HIS A 130 -4.10 15.33 -3.62
CA HIS A 130 -3.67 16.68 -3.30
C HIS A 130 -3.91 17.63 -4.47
N GLU A 131 -4.06 18.92 -4.16
CA GLU A 131 -4.24 19.97 -5.16
C GLU A 131 -2.97 20.14 -6.01
N THR A 132 -1.79 20.04 -5.38
CA THR A 132 -0.51 20.28 -6.05
C THR A 132 0.47 19.12 -5.95
N ALA A 133 1.43 19.10 -6.89
CA ALA A 133 2.54 18.14 -6.88
C ALA A 133 3.40 18.25 -5.62
N GLU A 134 3.65 19.48 -5.17
CA GLU A 134 4.45 19.77 -3.99
C GLU A 134 3.81 19.20 -2.73
N GLU A 135 2.50 19.35 -2.57
CA GLU A 135 1.75 18.75 -1.44
C GLU A 135 1.82 17.23 -1.47
N ALA A 136 1.60 16.61 -2.63
CA ALA A 136 1.67 15.17 -2.80
C ALA A 136 3.08 14.61 -2.53
N LYS A 137 4.14 15.27 -3.04
CA LYS A 137 5.53 14.89 -2.74
C LYS A 137 5.87 15.03 -1.26
N ALA A 138 5.41 16.11 -0.63
CA ALA A 138 5.59 16.31 0.82
C ALA A 138 4.88 15.19 1.62
N GLU A 139 3.68 14.77 1.22
CA GLU A 139 2.96 13.68 1.84
C GLU A 139 3.67 12.33 1.64
N THR A 140 4.19 12.06 0.43
CA THR A 140 4.98 10.86 0.13
C THR A 140 6.16 10.71 1.09
N VAL A 141 6.93 11.79 1.29
CA VAL A 141 8.08 11.82 2.21
C VAL A 141 7.63 11.74 3.68
N ARG A 142 6.53 12.38 4.03
CA ARG A 142 5.96 12.33 5.39
C ARG A 142 5.63 10.90 5.78
N MET A 143 4.94 10.15 4.91
CA MET A 143 4.54 8.79 5.21
C MET A 143 5.71 7.82 5.25
N LEU A 144 6.73 8.03 4.42
CA LEU A 144 8.00 7.31 4.53
C LEU A 144 8.65 7.53 5.91
N ASN A 145 8.66 8.77 6.40
CA ASN A 145 9.21 9.11 7.71
C ASN A 145 8.39 8.51 8.86
N VAL A 146 7.07 8.44 8.75
CA VAL A 146 6.21 7.74 9.72
C VAL A 146 6.61 6.27 9.85
N TYR A 147 6.84 5.59 8.74
CA TYR A 147 7.30 4.20 8.74
C TYR A 147 8.71 4.05 9.34
N ALA A 148 9.64 4.90 8.93
CA ALA A 148 10.99 4.87 9.47
C ALA A 148 11.02 5.10 10.97
N GLU A 149 10.28 6.09 11.45
CA GLU A 149 10.19 6.39 12.88
C GLU A 149 9.57 5.24 13.68
N MET A 150 8.52 4.60 13.16
CA MET A 150 7.92 3.43 13.78
C MET A 150 8.92 2.27 13.86
N CYS A 151 9.64 1.98 12.76
CA CYS A 151 10.66 0.93 12.75
C CYS A 151 11.77 1.21 13.78
N GLU A 152 12.33 2.42 13.79
CA GLU A 152 13.45 2.78 14.65
C GLU A 152 13.06 2.92 16.12
N LYS A 153 11.96 3.63 16.42
CA LYS A 153 11.59 3.98 17.80
C LYS A 153 10.71 2.93 18.48
N TYR A 154 9.86 2.25 17.74
CA TYR A 154 8.90 1.30 18.29
C TYR A 154 9.36 -0.15 18.14
N LEU A 155 9.93 -0.50 16.98
CA LEU A 155 10.41 -1.85 16.70
C LEU A 155 11.91 -2.03 16.95
N ALA A 156 12.66 -0.97 17.22
CA ALA A 156 14.12 -0.96 17.36
C ALA A 156 14.85 -1.56 16.13
N ILE A 157 14.30 -1.36 14.95
CA ILE A 157 14.88 -1.81 13.67
C ILE A 157 15.46 -0.60 12.93
N PRO A 158 16.79 -0.47 12.84
CA PRO A 158 17.40 0.56 12.01
C PRO A 158 17.02 0.38 10.54
N VAL A 159 16.64 1.46 9.87
CA VAL A 159 16.28 1.43 8.46
C VAL A 159 17.00 2.50 7.66
N VAL A 160 17.28 2.19 6.38
CA VAL A 160 17.81 3.14 5.41
C VAL A 160 16.67 3.61 4.51
N LYS A 161 16.53 4.92 4.36
CA LYS A 161 15.59 5.53 3.42
C LYS A 161 16.25 5.72 2.07
N GLY A 162 15.55 5.39 0.99
CA GLY A 162 16.05 5.55 -0.37
C GLY A 162 14.95 5.73 -1.40
N VAL A 163 15.38 6.07 -2.61
CA VAL A 163 14.52 6.15 -3.81
C VAL A 163 14.85 4.96 -4.68
N LYS A 164 13.84 4.26 -5.17
CA LYS A 164 14.01 3.13 -6.08
C LYS A 164 14.39 3.62 -7.48
N THR A 165 15.19 2.82 -8.16
CA THR A 165 15.51 3.05 -9.57
C THR A 165 14.26 2.89 -10.45
N ASP A 166 14.28 3.44 -11.65
CA ASP A 166 13.18 3.32 -12.62
C ASP A 166 12.77 1.87 -12.91
N LYS A 167 13.72 0.96 -12.81
CA LYS A 167 13.50 -0.48 -13.04
C LYS A 167 12.74 -1.17 -11.91
N GLU A 168 12.83 -0.64 -10.69
CA GLU A 168 12.29 -1.26 -9.48
C GLU A 168 11.13 -0.47 -8.85
N LYS A 169 10.82 0.71 -9.40
CA LYS A 169 9.72 1.53 -8.90
C LYS A 169 8.38 0.82 -9.11
N PHE A 170 7.39 1.18 -8.31
CA PHE A 170 6.04 0.67 -8.45
C PHE A 170 5.44 1.06 -9.81
N ALA A 171 4.70 0.15 -10.44
CA ALA A 171 4.07 0.38 -11.73
C ALA A 171 3.09 1.57 -11.68
N GLY A 172 3.23 2.51 -12.60
CA GLY A 172 2.45 3.75 -12.64
C GLY A 172 2.95 4.86 -11.71
N ALA A 173 3.97 4.63 -10.86
CA ALA A 173 4.55 5.68 -10.03
C ALA A 173 5.62 6.48 -10.77
N GLU A 174 5.64 7.81 -10.58
CA GLU A 174 6.76 8.64 -10.99
C GLU A 174 7.99 8.42 -10.10
N GLU A 175 7.76 8.37 -8.78
CA GLU A 175 8.80 8.15 -7.77
C GLU A 175 8.33 7.10 -6.74
N THR A 176 9.22 6.17 -6.38
CA THR A 176 8.98 5.20 -5.31
C THR A 176 10.06 5.33 -4.26
N TYR A 177 9.66 5.67 -3.06
CA TYR A 177 10.52 5.70 -1.87
C TYR A 177 10.36 4.41 -1.08
N THR A 178 11.41 4.00 -0.40
CA THR A 178 11.44 2.78 0.40
C THR A 178 12.21 2.99 1.71
N ILE A 179 11.83 2.24 2.73
CA ILE A 179 12.67 1.98 3.88
C ILE A 179 13.13 0.52 3.82
N GLU A 180 14.41 0.29 4.04
CA GLU A 180 15.01 -1.03 4.00
C GLU A 180 15.77 -1.32 5.29
N ALA A 181 15.49 -2.46 5.90
CA ALA A 181 16.19 -2.96 7.07
C ALA A 181 17.31 -3.92 6.66
N MET A 182 18.47 -3.84 7.31
CA MET A 182 19.57 -4.77 7.09
C MET A 182 19.32 -6.05 7.88
N MET A 183 19.37 -7.19 7.20
CA MET A 183 19.23 -8.52 7.82
C MET A 183 20.60 -9.09 8.19
N HIS A 184 20.64 -10.09 9.08
CA HIS A 184 21.86 -10.70 9.55
C HIS A 184 22.73 -11.33 8.45
N ASP A 185 22.11 -11.72 7.32
CA ASP A 185 22.83 -12.26 6.15
C ASP A 185 23.39 -11.17 5.21
N GLY A 186 23.32 -9.92 5.62
CA GLY A 186 23.81 -8.77 4.85
C GLY A 186 22.89 -8.30 3.71
N LYS A 187 21.69 -8.90 3.57
CA LYS A 187 20.69 -8.47 2.59
C LYS A 187 19.77 -7.42 3.16
N SER A 188 19.33 -6.51 2.31
CA SER A 188 18.29 -5.56 2.68
C SER A 188 16.91 -6.19 2.55
N LEU A 189 16.00 -5.82 3.47
CA LEU A 189 14.59 -6.17 3.42
C LEU A 189 13.77 -4.90 3.28
N GLN A 190 13.03 -4.78 2.18
CA GLN A 190 12.05 -3.72 1.99
C GLN A 190 10.97 -3.84 3.07
N SER A 191 10.87 -2.83 3.92
CA SER A 191 10.01 -2.83 5.11
C SER A 191 8.81 -1.90 5.02
N GLY A 192 8.83 -0.94 4.10
CA GLY A 192 7.72 -0.05 3.80
C GLY A 192 8.03 0.76 2.54
N THR A 193 6.98 1.16 1.82
CA THR A 193 7.11 1.97 0.58
C THR A 193 6.15 3.13 0.60
N SER A 194 6.53 4.21 -0.10
CA SER A 194 5.70 5.37 -0.35
C SER A 194 5.91 5.83 -1.79
N HIS A 195 4.81 6.01 -2.53
CA HIS A 195 4.81 6.28 -3.96
C HIS A 195 4.21 7.64 -4.26
N TYR A 196 4.85 8.38 -5.14
CA TYR A 196 4.30 9.55 -5.79
C TYR A 196 3.89 9.18 -7.21
N PHE A 197 2.62 9.37 -7.56
CA PHE A 197 2.07 9.00 -8.86
C PHE A 197 1.95 10.18 -9.85
N GLY A 198 2.22 11.40 -9.41
CA GLY A 198 1.85 12.55 -10.21
C GLY A 198 0.33 12.61 -10.42
N ASP A 199 -0.09 12.97 -11.62
CA ASP A 199 -1.48 13.03 -12.04
C ASP A 199 -1.89 11.89 -13.00
N GLY A 200 -1.01 10.91 -13.22
CA GLY A 200 -1.22 9.81 -14.18
C GLY A 200 -2.49 9.02 -13.95
N PHE A 201 -2.70 8.55 -12.72
CA PHE A 201 -3.94 7.85 -12.34
C PHE A 201 -5.16 8.75 -12.43
N ALA A 202 -5.05 10.02 -12.03
CA ALA A 202 -6.15 10.97 -12.13
C ALA A 202 -6.60 11.15 -13.58
N ARG A 203 -5.66 11.22 -14.53
CA ARG A 203 -5.96 11.29 -15.97
C ARG A 203 -6.58 10.00 -16.50
N ALA A 204 -6.05 8.84 -16.12
CA ALA A 204 -6.57 7.54 -16.56
C ALA A 204 -8.03 7.30 -16.12
N PHE A 205 -8.41 7.83 -14.95
CA PHE A 205 -9.75 7.70 -14.36
C PHE A 205 -10.62 8.94 -14.53
N ASP A 206 -10.12 9.97 -15.24
CA ASP A 206 -10.79 11.27 -15.44
C ASP A 206 -11.24 11.93 -14.12
N ILE A 207 -10.35 11.91 -13.13
CA ILE A 207 -10.60 12.53 -11.82
C ILE A 207 -10.21 14.00 -11.92
N GLN A 208 -11.18 14.89 -11.89
CA GLN A 208 -10.97 16.32 -12.03
C GLN A 208 -11.63 17.08 -10.88
N PHE A 209 -11.03 18.21 -10.52
CA PHE A 209 -11.61 19.17 -9.59
C PHE A 209 -11.55 20.58 -10.15
N THR A 210 -12.48 21.43 -9.72
CA THR A 210 -12.46 22.86 -10.02
C THR A 210 -11.55 23.56 -9.03
N ASP A 211 -10.51 24.24 -9.52
CA ASP A 211 -9.57 25.02 -8.71
C ASP A 211 -10.14 26.39 -8.28
N ARG A 212 -9.33 27.18 -7.57
CA ARG A 212 -9.69 28.52 -7.06
C ARG A 212 -9.98 29.54 -8.18
N ASN A 213 -9.50 29.29 -9.39
CA ASN A 213 -9.69 30.11 -10.56
C ASN A 213 -10.84 29.63 -11.45
N ASN A 214 -11.65 28.69 -10.96
CA ASN A 214 -12.73 28.03 -11.70
C ASN A 214 -12.25 27.28 -12.96
N THR A 215 -11.05 26.71 -12.89
CA THR A 215 -10.44 25.89 -13.95
C THR A 215 -10.40 24.43 -13.52
N LEU A 216 -10.67 23.50 -14.45
CA LEU A 216 -10.56 22.07 -14.19
C LEU A 216 -9.09 21.66 -14.15
N GLN A 217 -8.72 20.94 -13.08
CA GLN A 217 -7.39 20.42 -12.84
C GLN A 217 -7.43 18.92 -12.49
N TYR A 218 -6.33 18.20 -12.71
CA TYR A 218 -6.14 16.85 -12.24
C TYR A 218 -5.37 16.87 -10.91
N PRO A 219 -5.86 16.15 -9.87
CA PRO A 219 -5.15 16.08 -8.59
C PRO A 219 -3.90 15.19 -8.69
N HIS A 220 -2.95 15.43 -7.81
CA HIS A 220 -1.75 14.61 -7.63
C HIS A 220 -1.97 13.57 -6.55
N GLN A 221 -1.49 12.34 -6.79
CA GLN A 221 -1.80 11.20 -5.95
C GLN A 221 -0.56 10.59 -5.30
N THR A 222 -0.78 10.00 -4.13
CA THR A 222 0.21 9.15 -3.44
C THR A 222 -0.43 7.84 -3.02
N SER A 223 0.40 6.79 -2.88
CA SER A 223 0.05 5.63 -2.08
C SER A 223 1.25 5.17 -1.25
N TRP A 224 0.97 4.52 -0.13
CA TRP A 224 2.01 4.05 0.78
C TRP A 224 1.51 2.83 1.54
N GLY A 225 2.42 1.88 1.82
CA GLY A 225 2.02 0.60 2.38
C GLY A 225 3.08 -0.07 3.25
N MET A 226 2.60 -0.77 4.28
CA MET A 226 3.37 -1.68 5.12
C MET A 226 2.56 -2.94 5.40
N SER A 227 3.19 -4.10 5.30
CA SER A 227 2.54 -5.41 5.47
C SER A 227 3.08 -6.17 6.67
N THR A 228 2.48 -7.34 6.93
CA THR A 228 2.99 -8.33 7.89
C THR A 228 4.43 -8.80 7.61
N ARG A 229 5.04 -8.39 6.50
CA ARG A 229 6.50 -8.56 6.28
C ARG A 229 7.32 -7.95 7.41
N ILE A 230 6.83 -6.88 8.05
CA ILE A 230 7.53 -6.26 9.18
C ILE A 230 7.66 -7.19 10.38
N ILE A 231 6.75 -8.15 10.56
CA ILE A 231 6.89 -9.22 11.58
C ILE A 231 8.10 -10.09 11.26
N GLY A 232 8.29 -10.42 9.97
CA GLY A 232 9.50 -11.10 9.51
C GLY A 232 10.77 -10.31 9.81
N ALA A 233 10.75 -8.98 9.59
CA ALA A 233 11.86 -8.11 9.95
C ALA A 233 12.15 -8.13 11.46
N ILE A 234 11.13 -8.06 12.33
CA ILE A 234 11.29 -8.15 13.78
C ILE A 234 11.98 -9.47 14.16
N ILE A 235 11.50 -10.60 13.63
CA ILE A 235 12.06 -11.92 13.93
C ILE A 235 13.51 -12.03 13.44
N MET A 236 13.80 -11.56 12.23
CA MET A 236 15.13 -11.64 11.64
C MET A 236 16.15 -10.67 12.27
N THR A 237 15.68 -9.57 12.85
CA THR A 237 16.56 -8.58 13.52
C THR A 237 16.78 -8.93 14.98
N HIS A 238 15.75 -9.41 15.68
CA HIS A 238 15.76 -9.59 17.14
C HIS A 238 15.71 -11.04 17.59
N GLY A 239 15.36 -11.99 16.69
CA GLY A 239 15.28 -13.41 17.01
C GLY A 239 16.66 -14.04 17.27
N ASP A 240 16.69 -15.04 18.16
CA ASP A 240 17.86 -15.90 18.34
C ASP A 240 18.00 -16.91 17.17
N ASN A 241 18.97 -17.83 17.29
CA ASN A 241 19.20 -18.85 16.27
C ASN A 241 18.00 -19.80 16.06
N ASN A 242 17.05 -19.84 16.99
CA ASN A 242 15.79 -20.59 16.88
C ASN A 242 14.62 -19.67 16.46
N LEU A 243 14.89 -18.43 16.06
CA LEU A 243 13.91 -17.38 15.72
C LEU A 243 12.99 -17.01 16.89
N SER A 244 13.42 -17.25 18.13
CA SER A 244 12.70 -16.84 19.32
C SER A 244 12.97 -15.36 19.62
N LEU A 245 11.91 -14.64 20.01
CA LEU A 245 11.98 -13.25 20.49
C LEU A 245 12.08 -13.17 22.01
N ILE A 246 12.04 -14.29 22.71
CA ILE A 246 12.13 -14.37 24.17
C ILE A 246 13.57 -14.72 24.54
N HIS A 247 14.41 -13.71 24.59
CA HIS A 247 15.78 -13.83 25.10
C HIS A 247 15.79 -13.47 26.57
N ILE A 248 15.64 -14.40 27.36
CA ILE A 248 15.71 -14.12 28.80
C ILE A 248 16.90 -14.86 29.38
#